data_7e72b18253ad7ecf7e80957aac8f9b37
#
_entry.id   7e72b18253ad7ecf7e80957aac8f9b37
#
_cell.length_a   1.000
_cell.length_b   1.000
_cell.length_c   1.000
_cell.angle_alpha   90.00
_cell.angle_beta   90.00
_cell.angle_gamma   90.00
#
_symmetry.space_group_name_H-M   'P 1'
#
loop_
_entity.id
_entity.type
_entity.pdbx_description
1 polymer ?
#
loop_
_entity_poly.entity_id
_entity_poly.type
_entity_poly.pdbx_seq_one_letter_code
_entity_poly.pdbx_strand_id
1 'polypeptide(L)'
;MLTTLPFVLAVTGVKAVLEFGVMFSGVVEFSEIGVVLTGAVFLTGFLLAGTMADYKESEKLPGEVATTLEAIEDMYTLAAMQKPQVDAKVLRTQLLALADHVKGWLLKKETTAQVFAAIENVSESFNYLSQNGAGSTAGYVLSPVDKLRKAISRIDVISRTGFLPPAYALLEVLLGMILVLIMMAKFKSQVAEFVIVPTVSLLNIYMLRLIRDIDDPFDYAPDGSKRGGAEVDLFPIDEYRARLARRVG
;
A
#
# COMPACT_ATOMS: atom_id res chain seq x y z
N MET A 1 -3.67 -8.85 -13.76
CA MET A 1 -3.61 -9.05 -15.22
C MET A 1 -4.78 -9.87 -15.76
N LEU A 2 -5.06 -11.08 -15.25
CA LEU A 2 -6.19 -11.92 -15.70
C LEU A 2 -7.57 -11.22 -15.61
N THR A 3 -7.79 -10.36 -14.63
CA THR A 3 -9.05 -9.61 -14.44
C THR A 3 -9.25 -8.46 -15.42
N THR A 4 -8.21 -8.00 -16.14
CA THR A 4 -8.30 -6.98 -17.19
C THR A 4 -8.67 -7.57 -18.54
N LEU A 5 -8.33 -8.83 -18.79
CA LEU A 5 -8.53 -9.50 -20.08
C LEU A 5 -9.98 -9.50 -20.56
N PRO A 6 -11.01 -9.80 -19.72
CA PRO A 6 -12.41 -9.75 -20.15
C PRO A 6 -12.84 -8.38 -20.69
N PHE A 7 -12.34 -7.30 -20.07
CA PHE A 7 -12.67 -5.93 -20.51
C PHE A 7 -12.01 -5.60 -21.85
N VAL A 8 -10.76 -6.01 -22.04
CA VAL A 8 -10.06 -5.84 -23.32
C VAL A 8 -10.74 -6.62 -24.43
N LEU A 9 -11.15 -7.87 -24.14
CA LEU A 9 -11.91 -8.69 -25.09
C LEU A 9 -13.27 -8.07 -25.42
N ALA A 10 -13.97 -7.51 -24.44
CA ALA A 10 -15.22 -6.81 -24.65
C ALA A 10 -15.03 -5.59 -25.56
N VAL A 11 -14.04 -4.74 -25.31
CA VAL A 11 -13.72 -3.57 -26.13
C VAL A 11 -13.39 -3.99 -27.57
N THR A 12 -12.51 -4.99 -27.72
CA THR A 12 -12.13 -5.51 -29.04
C THR A 12 -13.32 -6.14 -29.78
N GLY A 13 -14.17 -6.89 -29.05
CA GLY A 13 -15.38 -7.49 -29.60
C GLY A 13 -16.40 -6.45 -30.05
N VAL A 14 -16.63 -5.40 -29.27
CA VAL A 14 -17.51 -4.28 -29.66
C VAL A 14 -16.99 -3.61 -30.92
N LYS A 15 -15.69 -3.35 -31.01
CA LYS A 15 -15.11 -2.76 -32.24
C LYS A 15 -15.28 -3.67 -33.44
N ALA A 16 -15.06 -4.97 -33.30
CA ALA A 16 -15.27 -5.94 -34.35
C ALA A 16 -16.76 -5.99 -34.84
N VAL A 17 -17.70 -5.93 -33.88
CA VAL A 17 -19.13 -5.87 -34.20
C VAL A 17 -19.50 -4.57 -34.97
N LEU A 18 -18.93 -3.44 -34.56
CA LEU A 18 -19.13 -2.17 -35.25
C LEU A 18 -18.62 -2.23 -36.71
N GLU A 19 -17.43 -2.80 -36.91
CA GLU A 19 -16.79 -2.88 -38.22
C GLU A 19 -17.49 -3.90 -39.14
N PHE A 20 -17.65 -5.14 -38.68
CA PHE A 20 -18.19 -6.24 -39.51
C PHE A 20 -19.72 -6.36 -39.49
N GLY A 21 -20.36 -5.99 -38.35
CA GLY A 21 -21.79 -6.10 -38.18
C GLY A 21 -22.57 -4.86 -38.68
N VAL A 22 -22.03 -3.66 -38.35
CA VAL A 22 -22.69 -2.37 -38.71
C VAL A 22 -22.03 -1.69 -39.91
N MET A 23 -20.89 -2.24 -40.40
CA MET A 23 -20.07 -1.66 -41.49
C MET A 23 -19.54 -0.24 -41.14
N PHE A 24 -19.29 0.01 -39.84
CA PHE A 24 -18.79 1.28 -39.38
C PHE A 24 -17.24 1.29 -39.42
N SER A 25 -16.67 1.92 -40.44
CA SER A 25 -15.22 1.97 -40.64
C SER A 25 -14.48 3.07 -39.85
N GLY A 26 -15.20 3.76 -38.93
CA GLY A 26 -14.66 4.90 -38.19
C GLY A 26 -14.82 6.23 -38.95
N VAL A 27 -14.72 7.34 -38.17
CA VAL A 27 -14.91 8.71 -38.69
C VAL A 27 -13.69 9.61 -38.48
N VAL A 28 -12.74 9.19 -37.61
CA VAL A 28 -11.52 9.96 -37.28
C VAL A 28 -10.30 9.14 -37.67
N GLU A 29 -9.38 9.73 -38.40
CA GLU A 29 -8.12 9.06 -38.74
C GLU A 29 -7.31 8.76 -37.45
N PHE A 30 -6.77 7.53 -37.33
CA PHE A 30 -5.97 7.15 -36.16
C PHE A 30 -4.78 8.08 -35.90
N SER A 31 -4.20 8.67 -36.97
CA SER A 31 -3.12 9.65 -36.88
C SER A 31 -3.51 10.92 -36.11
N GLU A 32 -4.77 11.33 -36.17
CA GLU A 32 -5.27 12.53 -35.47
C GLU A 32 -5.48 12.25 -33.98
N ILE A 33 -5.79 11.02 -33.62
CA ILE A 33 -5.96 10.57 -32.24
C ILE A 33 -4.60 10.43 -31.52
N GLY A 34 -3.51 10.25 -32.26
CA GLY A 34 -2.18 9.97 -31.72
C GLY A 34 -1.69 11.00 -30.70
N VAL A 35 -1.97 12.30 -30.91
CA VAL A 35 -1.60 13.37 -29.97
C VAL A 35 -2.35 13.23 -28.65
N VAL A 36 -3.64 12.95 -28.69
CA VAL A 36 -4.48 12.76 -27.47
C VAL A 36 -4.02 11.53 -26.70
N LEU A 37 -3.74 10.41 -27.40
CA LEU A 37 -3.21 9.20 -26.83
C LEU A 37 -1.87 9.43 -26.14
N THR A 38 -0.95 10.15 -26.79
CA THR A 38 0.36 10.48 -26.22
C THR A 38 0.22 11.33 -24.95
N GLY A 39 -0.62 12.37 -24.97
CA GLY A 39 -0.91 13.19 -23.81
C GLY A 39 -1.50 12.41 -22.65
N ALA A 40 -2.43 11.50 -22.91
CA ALA A 40 -3.07 10.67 -21.91
C ALA A 40 -2.10 9.65 -21.29
N VAL A 41 -1.25 9.00 -22.10
CA VAL A 41 -0.21 8.07 -21.61
C VAL A 41 0.81 8.82 -20.74
N PHE A 42 1.23 10.03 -21.17
CA PHE A 42 2.13 10.87 -20.39
C PHE A 42 1.53 11.24 -19.02
N LEU A 43 0.28 11.71 -19.01
CA LEU A 43 -0.41 12.07 -17.77
C LEU A 43 -0.59 10.88 -16.84
N THR A 44 -1.01 9.73 -17.38
CA THR A 44 -1.15 8.48 -16.61
C THR A 44 0.19 8.04 -16.02
N GLY A 45 1.28 8.14 -16.79
CA GLY A 45 2.63 7.82 -16.33
C GLY A 45 3.10 8.77 -15.21
N PHE A 46 2.79 10.07 -15.31
CA PHE A 46 3.09 11.04 -14.26
C PHE A 46 2.33 10.75 -12.96
N LEU A 47 1.04 10.41 -13.05
CA LEU A 47 0.24 10.05 -11.90
C LEU A 47 0.72 8.73 -11.26
N LEU A 48 1.08 7.74 -12.07
CA LEU A 48 1.69 6.49 -11.59
C LEU A 48 3.00 6.75 -10.84
N ALA A 49 3.85 7.65 -11.34
CA ALA A 49 5.11 7.98 -10.68
C ALA A 49 4.87 8.60 -9.30
N GLY A 50 3.82 9.42 -9.13
CA GLY A 50 3.41 9.99 -7.85
C GLY A 50 2.96 8.90 -6.86
N THR A 51 2.02 8.06 -7.25
CA THR A 51 1.53 6.96 -6.39
C THR A 51 2.62 5.94 -6.06
N MET A 52 3.55 5.68 -6.98
CA MET A 52 4.69 4.80 -6.75
C MET A 52 5.65 5.32 -5.68
N ALA A 53 5.80 6.65 -5.53
CA ALA A 53 6.63 7.23 -4.48
C ALA A 53 6.06 6.94 -3.09
N ASP A 54 4.75 7.11 -2.89
CA ASP A 54 4.07 6.78 -1.64
C ASP A 54 4.08 5.27 -1.36
N TYR A 55 3.91 4.45 -2.39
CA TYR A 55 4.03 2.99 -2.27
C TYR A 55 5.43 2.57 -1.79
N LYS A 56 6.49 3.16 -2.36
CA LYS A 56 7.88 2.88 -1.96
C LYS A 56 8.20 3.33 -0.53
N GLU A 57 7.55 4.36 -0.04
CA GLU A 57 7.60 4.71 1.38
C GLU A 57 6.90 3.65 2.23
N SER A 58 5.72 3.22 1.81
CA SER A 58 4.90 2.22 2.52
C SER A 58 5.60 0.87 2.68
N GLU A 59 6.36 0.43 1.69
CA GLU A 59 7.16 -0.81 1.76
C GLU A 59 8.16 -0.84 2.94
N LYS A 60 8.61 0.32 3.40
CA LYS A 60 9.59 0.43 4.50
C LYS A 60 8.96 0.38 5.88
N LEU A 61 7.70 0.82 6.00
CA LEU A 61 7.06 1.04 7.30
C LEU A 61 6.93 -0.21 8.17
N PRO A 62 6.59 -1.42 7.69
CA PRO A 62 6.59 -2.62 8.51
C PRO A 62 7.98 -2.97 9.08
N GLY A 63 9.04 -2.74 8.29
CA GLY A 63 10.42 -2.89 8.74
C GLY A 63 10.79 -1.87 9.81
N GLU A 64 10.38 -0.61 9.65
CA GLU A 64 10.60 0.45 10.64
C GLU A 64 9.87 0.16 11.95
N VAL A 65 8.63 -0.34 11.89
CA VAL A 65 7.90 -0.78 13.08
C VAL A 65 8.64 -1.90 13.79
N ALA A 66 9.01 -2.97 13.08
CA ALA A 66 9.70 -4.12 13.65
C ALA A 66 11.04 -3.75 14.29
N THR A 67 11.89 -3.00 13.58
CA THR A 67 13.21 -2.57 14.09
C THR A 67 13.09 -1.60 15.25
N THR A 68 12.04 -0.78 15.28
CA THR A 68 11.80 0.15 16.40
C THR A 68 11.35 -0.60 17.65
N LEU A 69 10.47 -1.61 17.50
CA LEU A 69 10.10 -2.49 18.62
C LEU A 69 11.32 -3.25 19.16
N GLU A 70 12.18 -3.74 18.29
CA GLU A 70 13.43 -4.41 18.66
C GLU A 70 14.39 -3.47 19.41
N ALA A 71 14.53 -2.21 18.96
CA ALA A 71 15.33 -1.20 19.66
C ALA A 71 14.80 -0.89 21.08
N ILE A 72 13.47 -0.87 21.26
CA ILE A 72 12.84 -0.72 22.58
C ILE A 72 13.18 -1.93 23.46
N GLU A 73 13.09 -3.15 22.94
CA GLU A 73 13.43 -4.38 23.66
C GLU A 73 14.90 -4.38 24.10
N ASP A 74 15.82 -4.02 23.21
CA ASP A 74 17.26 -4.02 23.48
C ASP A 74 17.61 -3.02 24.57
N MET A 75 17.07 -1.81 24.53
CA MET A 75 17.31 -0.80 25.56
C MET A 75 16.82 -1.23 26.94
N TYR A 76 15.65 -1.84 27.01
CA TYR A 76 15.10 -2.34 28.25
C TYR A 76 15.89 -3.55 28.77
N THR A 77 16.30 -4.45 27.90
CA THR A 77 17.13 -5.60 28.24
C THR A 77 18.48 -5.16 28.79
N LEU A 78 19.09 -4.13 28.21
CA LEU A 78 20.32 -3.53 28.73
C LEU A 78 20.13 -2.95 30.15
N ALA A 79 18.99 -2.27 30.39
CA ALA A 79 18.63 -1.75 31.70
C ALA A 79 18.44 -2.89 32.73
N ALA A 80 17.79 -3.97 32.34
CA ALA A 80 17.58 -5.15 33.18
C ALA A 80 18.91 -5.86 33.53
N MET A 81 19.87 -5.90 32.61
CA MET A 81 21.22 -6.43 32.91
C MET A 81 21.98 -5.61 33.94
N GLN A 82 21.78 -4.29 33.95
CA GLN A 82 22.41 -3.40 34.91
C GLN A 82 21.71 -3.36 36.28
N LYS A 83 20.44 -3.69 36.32
CA LYS A 83 19.56 -3.62 37.50
C LYS A 83 18.80 -4.93 37.67
N PRO A 84 19.29 -5.88 38.49
CA PRO A 84 18.69 -7.22 38.65
C PRO A 84 17.23 -7.24 39.11
N GLN A 85 16.74 -6.14 39.69
CA GLN A 85 15.33 -5.99 40.09
C GLN A 85 14.39 -5.71 38.91
N VAL A 86 14.91 -5.39 37.75
CA VAL A 86 14.12 -5.13 36.53
C VAL A 86 13.90 -6.43 35.78
N ASP A 87 12.62 -6.84 35.63
CA ASP A 87 12.27 -8.02 34.86
C ASP A 87 11.99 -7.65 33.40
N ALA A 88 12.85 -8.11 32.49
CA ALA A 88 12.70 -7.90 31.06
C ALA A 88 11.50 -8.67 30.48
N LYS A 89 11.01 -9.73 31.14
CA LYS A 89 9.88 -10.53 30.66
C LYS A 89 8.60 -9.70 30.60
N VAL A 90 8.40 -8.78 31.55
CA VAL A 90 7.22 -7.90 31.58
C VAL A 90 7.12 -7.06 30.32
N LEU A 91 8.20 -6.36 29.95
CA LEU A 91 8.21 -5.57 28.72
C LEU A 91 8.05 -6.44 27.48
N ARG A 92 8.74 -7.58 27.40
CA ARG A 92 8.61 -8.47 26.24
C ARG A 92 7.18 -8.93 26.02
N THR A 93 6.43 -9.19 27.10
CA THR A 93 5.01 -9.53 27.01
C THR A 93 4.18 -8.36 26.47
N GLN A 94 4.47 -7.13 26.89
CA GLN A 94 3.79 -5.93 26.40
C GLN A 94 4.13 -5.64 24.92
N LEU A 95 5.41 -5.81 24.53
CA LEU A 95 5.82 -5.65 23.12
C LEU A 95 5.20 -6.73 22.21
N LEU A 96 5.04 -7.95 22.72
CA LEU A 96 4.35 -9.01 21.99
C LEU A 96 2.88 -8.65 21.77
N ALA A 97 2.19 -8.18 22.83
CA ALA A 97 0.82 -7.70 22.74
C ALA A 97 0.70 -6.51 21.76
N LEU A 98 1.65 -5.55 21.82
CA LEU A 98 1.68 -4.41 20.92
C LEU A 98 1.86 -4.86 19.46
N ALA A 99 2.75 -5.82 19.18
CA ALA A 99 2.93 -6.37 17.83
C ALA A 99 1.65 -7.06 17.33
N ASP A 100 0.91 -7.76 18.23
CA ASP A 100 -0.39 -8.36 17.93
C ASP A 100 -1.45 -7.29 17.64
N HIS A 101 -1.51 -6.21 18.41
CA HIS A 101 -2.40 -5.07 18.18
C HIS A 101 -2.10 -4.37 16.84
N VAL A 102 -0.83 -4.12 16.53
CA VAL A 102 -0.44 -3.54 15.23
C VAL A 102 -0.89 -4.43 14.07
N LYS A 103 -0.65 -5.73 14.17
CA LYS A 103 -1.10 -6.68 13.15
C LYS A 103 -2.63 -6.73 13.06
N GLY A 104 -3.33 -6.80 14.19
CA GLY A 104 -4.79 -6.77 14.25
C GLY A 104 -5.38 -5.52 13.59
N TRP A 105 -4.77 -4.38 13.83
CA TRP A 105 -5.15 -3.10 13.25
C TRP A 105 -4.93 -3.07 11.72
N LEU A 106 -3.78 -3.51 11.23
CA LEU A 106 -3.51 -3.62 9.79
C LEU A 106 -4.52 -4.55 9.09
N LEU A 107 -4.97 -5.60 9.78
CA LEU A 107 -6.02 -6.52 9.30
C LEU A 107 -7.44 -6.00 9.56
N LYS A 108 -7.61 -4.72 9.94
CA LYS A 108 -8.91 -4.08 10.21
C LYS A 108 -9.75 -4.76 11.31
N LYS A 109 -9.10 -5.53 12.21
CA LYS A 109 -9.73 -6.18 13.38
C LYS A 109 -9.72 -5.29 14.62
N GLU A 110 -8.84 -4.31 14.65
CA GLU A 110 -8.64 -3.38 15.75
C GLU A 110 -8.60 -1.94 15.26
N THR A 111 -8.74 -1.02 16.20
CA THR A 111 -8.75 0.42 15.92
C THR A 111 -7.38 1.05 16.16
N THR A 112 -7.10 2.17 15.50
CA THR A 112 -5.91 2.99 15.76
C THR A 112 -5.78 3.37 17.25
N ALA A 113 -6.89 3.65 17.93
CA ALA A 113 -6.90 3.98 19.35
C ALA A 113 -6.35 2.82 20.23
N GLN A 114 -6.67 1.57 19.90
CA GLN A 114 -6.18 0.41 20.62
C GLN A 114 -4.65 0.24 20.46
N VAL A 115 -4.12 0.49 19.26
CA VAL A 115 -2.67 0.49 19.03
C VAL A 115 -1.98 1.57 19.84
N PHE A 116 -2.51 2.80 19.87
CA PHE A 116 -1.92 3.88 20.67
C PHE A 116 -1.99 3.61 22.17
N ALA A 117 -3.10 3.03 22.68
CA ALA A 117 -3.19 2.59 24.05
C ALA A 117 -2.15 1.50 24.40
N ALA A 118 -1.90 0.56 23.48
CA ALA A 118 -0.85 -0.44 23.67
C ALA A 118 0.55 0.19 23.69
N ILE A 119 0.81 1.24 22.91
CA ILE A 119 2.07 2.02 22.98
C ILE A 119 2.19 2.75 24.33
N GLU A 120 1.09 3.27 24.88
CA GLU A 120 1.07 3.90 26.21
C GLU A 120 1.43 2.89 27.30
N ASN A 121 0.88 1.68 27.27
CA ASN A 121 1.22 0.61 28.20
C ASN A 121 2.72 0.27 28.16
N VAL A 122 3.32 0.21 26.97
CA VAL A 122 4.77 0.05 26.83
C VAL A 122 5.51 1.24 27.44
N SER A 123 5.02 2.47 27.26
CA SER A 123 5.63 3.67 27.82
C SER A 123 5.57 3.70 29.35
N GLU A 124 4.55 3.13 29.98
CA GLU A 124 4.47 3.01 31.43
C GLU A 124 5.56 2.11 32.02
N SER A 125 6.02 1.10 31.26
CA SER A 125 7.16 0.26 31.67
C SER A 125 8.44 1.06 31.90
N PHE A 126 8.58 2.21 31.27
CA PHE A 126 9.73 3.09 31.48
C PHE A 126 9.66 3.88 32.79
N ASN A 127 8.47 4.17 33.28
CA ASN A 127 8.30 4.68 34.65
C ASN A 127 8.78 3.66 35.67
N TYR A 128 8.51 2.38 35.45
CA TYR A 128 9.02 1.29 36.26
C TYR A 128 10.57 1.25 36.27
N LEU A 129 11.22 1.41 35.09
CA LEU A 129 12.68 1.51 35.00
C LEU A 129 13.21 2.69 35.82
N SER A 130 12.58 3.85 35.70
CA SER A 130 12.99 5.06 36.43
C SER A 130 12.89 4.87 37.93
N GLN A 131 11.81 4.28 38.43
CA GLN A 131 11.58 4.00 39.84
C GLN A 131 12.59 2.97 40.42
N ASN A 132 13.11 2.07 39.58
CA ASN A 132 14.09 1.05 39.96
C ASN A 132 15.55 1.48 39.69
N GLY A 133 15.81 2.78 39.58
CA GLY A 133 17.17 3.33 39.50
C GLY A 133 17.81 3.24 38.11
N ALA A 134 17.01 2.97 37.04
CA ALA A 134 17.44 2.97 35.65
C ALA A 134 16.93 4.20 34.88
N GLY A 135 16.74 5.34 35.56
CA GLY A 135 16.16 6.55 35.00
C GLY A 135 16.92 7.15 33.80
N SER A 136 18.25 7.02 33.77
CA SER A 136 19.06 7.44 32.63
C SER A 136 18.73 6.65 31.38
N THR A 137 18.51 5.34 31.49
CA THR A 137 18.10 4.47 30.35
C THR A 137 16.68 4.77 29.93
N ALA A 138 15.75 5.07 30.86
CA ALA A 138 14.39 5.44 30.54
C ALA A 138 14.30 6.66 29.60
N GLY A 139 15.19 7.65 29.78
CA GLY A 139 15.25 8.83 28.90
C GLY A 139 15.61 8.49 27.45
N TYR A 140 16.49 7.53 27.22
CA TYR A 140 16.89 7.12 25.86
C TYR A 140 15.78 6.37 25.11
N VAL A 141 14.87 5.73 25.80
CA VAL A 141 13.78 4.94 25.17
C VAL A 141 12.67 5.83 24.59
N LEU A 142 12.56 7.08 25.02
CA LEU A 142 11.57 8.01 24.47
C LEU A 142 11.72 8.21 22.96
N SER A 143 12.96 8.21 22.45
CA SER A 143 13.23 8.37 21.02
C SER A 143 12.68 7.22 20.15
N PRO A 144 12.93 5.92 20.46
CA PRO A 144 12.30 4.81 19.74
C PRO A 144 10.76 4.81 19.84
N VAL A 145 10.19 5.12 21.02
CA VAL A 145 8.72 5.19 21.17
C VAL A 145 8.13 6.29 20.27
N ASP A 146 8.77 7.45 20.18
CA ASP A 146 8.34 8.52 19.27
C ASP A 146 8.45 8.09 17.79
N LYS A 147 9.53 7.39 17.42
CA LYS A 147 9.66 6.81 16.06
C LYS A 147 8.55 5.81 15.77
N LEU A 148 8.22 4.94 16.73
CA LEU A 148 7.10 4.00 16.58
C LEU A 148 5.77 4.71 16.34
N ARG A 149 5.48 5.74 17.17
CA ARG A 149 4.27 6.56 16.98
C ARG A 149 4.22 7.22 15.60
N LYS A 150 5.35 7.73 15.12
CA LYS A 150 5.43 8.34 13.78
C LYS A 150 5.19 7.29 12.68
N ALA A 151 5.79 6.11 12.77
CA ALA A 151 5.57 5.04 11.79
C ALA A 151 4.10 4.58 11.77
N ILE A 152 3.48 4.35 12.94
CA ILE A 152 2.05 4.00 13.04
C ILE A 152 1.17 5.13 12.49
N SER A 153 1.44 6.39 12.86
CA SER A 153 0.70 7.54 12.34
C SER A 153 0.83 7.66 10.83
N ARG A 154 2.02 7.39 10.27
CA ARG A 154 2.25 7.44 8.83
C ARG A 154 1.46 6.35 8.09
N ILE A 155 1.46 5.12 8.61
CA ILE A 155 0.62 4.04 8.08
C ILE A 155 -0.87 4.44 8.13
N ASP A 156 -1.34 5.00 9.25
CA ASP A 156 -2.73 5.44 9.41
C ASP A 156 -3.11 6.53 8.41
N VAL A 157 -2.23 7.49 8.19
CA VAL A 157 -2.43 8.54 7.17
C VAL A 157 -2.51 7.92 5.78
N ILE A 158 -1.54 7.10 5.38
CA ILE A 158 -1.52 6.47 4.04
C ILE A 158 -2.78 5.62 3.83
N SER A 159 -3.19 4.82 4.83
CA SER A 159 -4.37 3.95 4.73
C SER A 159 -5.71 4.72 4.63
N ARG A 160 -5.74 5.98 5.08
CA ARG A 160 -6.97 6.80 5.08
C ARG A 160 -6.98 7.87 4.00
N THR A 161 -5.82 8.31 3.56
CA THR A 161 -5.67 9.36 2.55
C THR A 161 -5.18 8.73 1.27
N GLY A 162 -6.09 8.10 0.51
CA GLY A 162 -5.79 7.66 -0.84
C GLY A 162 -5.45 8.83 -1.77
N PHE A 163 -5.05 8.51 -2.97
CA PHE A 163 -4.76 9.47 -4.03
C PHE A 163 -5.95 10.42 -4.25
N LEU A 164 -5.66 11.65 -4.61
CA LEU A 164 -6.63 12.73 -4.78
C LEU A 164 -7.86 12.29 -5.61
N PRO A 165 -9.10 12.29 -5.06
CA PRO A 165 -10.29 11.88 -5.79
C PRO A 165 -10.47 12.58 -7.16
N PRO A 166 -10.12 13.90 -7.32
CA PRO A 166 -10.17 14.54 -8.61
C PRO A 166 -9.24 13.94 -9.66
N ALA A 167 -8.09 13.39 -9.24
CA ALA A 167 -7.15 12.76 -10.16
C ALA A 167 -7.66 11.40 -10.66
N TYR A 168 -8.36 10.63 -9.81
CA TYR A 168 -9.06 9.43 -10.26
C TYR A 168 -10.17 9.76 -11.27
N ALA A 169 -10.98 10.77 -10.97
CA ALA A 169 -12.03 11.20 -11.90
C ALA A 169 -11.44 11.59 -13.27
N LEU A 170 -10.30 12.29 -13.27
CA LEU A 170 -9.60 12.63 -14.50
C LEU A 170 -9.12 11.39 -15.26
N LEU A 171 -8.51 10.41 -14.55
CA LEU A 171 -8.06 9.15 -15.18
C LEU A 171 -9.23 8.36 -15.76
N GLU A 172 -10.36 8.29 -15.07
CA GLU A 172 -11.56 7.59 -15.55
C GLU A 172 -12.14 8.26 -16.79
N VAL A 173 -12.23 9.60 -16.79
CA VAL A 173 -12.68 10.37 -17.97
C VAL A 173 -11.73 10.19 -19.14
N LEU A 174 -10.41 10.25 -18.90
CA LEU A 174 -9.40 10.02 -19.94
C LEU A 174 -9.51 8.60 -20.52
N LEU A 175 -9.64 7.60 -19.66
CA LEU A 175 -9.85 6.21 -20.11
C LEU A 175 -11.10 6.10 -20.97
N GLY A 176 -12.23 6.63 -20.51
CA GLY A 176 -13.48 6.64 -21.27
C GLY A 176 -13.33 7.32 -22.61
N MET A 177 -12.70 8.50 -22.63
CA MET A 177 -12.44 9.25 -23.85
C MET A 177 -11.54 8.47 -24.84
N ILE A 178 -10.46 7.86 -24.35
CA ILE A 178 -9.56 7.05 -25.20
C ILE A 178 -10.32 5.86 -25.81
N LEU A 179 -11.13 5.16 -25.02
CA LEU A 179 -11.91 4.02 -25.49
C LEU A 179 -12.93 4.46 -26.55
N VAL A 180 -13.60 5.58 -26.38
CA VAL A 180 -14.51 6.15 -27.38
C VAL A 180 -13.75 6.54 -28.65
N LEU A 181 -12.63 7.26 -28.52
CA LEU A 181 -11.83 7.68 -29.66
C LEU A 181 -11.31 6.48 -30.47
N ILE A 182 -10.86 5.42 -29.80
CA ILE A 182 -10.36 4.22 -30.49
C ILE A 182 -11.50 3.45 -31.18
N MET A 183 -12.74 3.49 -30.64
CA MET A 183 -13.93 2.96 -31.33
C MET A 183 -14.25 3.75 -32.58
N MET A 184 -14.05 5.08 -32.55
CA MET A 184 -14.30 5.98 -33.70
C MET A 184 -13.12 6.04 -34.68
N ALA A 185 -11.99 5.42 -34.34
CA ALA A 185 -10.77 5.44 -35.15
C ALA A 185 -10.94 4.66 -36.45
N LYS A 186 -10.47 5.26 -37.54
CA LYS A 186 -10.31 4.63 -38.86
C LYS A 186 -8.86 4.19 -39.03
N PHE A 187 -8.67 2.90 -39.25
CA PHE A 187 -7.36 2.32 -39.46
C PHE A 187 -7.06 2.09 -40.93
N LYS A 188 -5.80 2.26 -41.35
CA LYS A 188 -5.37 2.00 -42.74
C LYS A 188 -5.31 0.51 -43.06
N SER A 189 -5.24 -0.36 -42.06
CA SER A 189 -5.09 -1.80 -42.18
C SER A 189 -5.85 -2.49 -41.05
N GLN A 190 -6.60 -3.52 -41.36
CA GLN A 190 -7.29 -4.38 -40.41
C GLN A 190 -6.29 -5.04 -39.46
N VAL A 191 -5.12 -5.44 -39.94
CA VAL A 191 -4.05 -6.02 -39.07
C VAL A 191 -3.59 -5.02 -38.02
N ALA A 192 -3.40 -3.75 -38.42
CA ALA A 192 -3.03 -2.69 -37.45
C ALA A 192 -4.16 -2.48 -36.42
N GLU A 193 -5.42 -2.50 -36.82
CA GLU A 193 -6.55 -2.38 -35.92
C GLU A 193 -6.62 -3.52 -34.91
N PHE A 194 -6.49 -4.77 -35.33
CA PHE A 194 -6.49 -5.95 -34.46
C PHE A 194 -5.33 -5.97 -33.45
N VAL A 195 -4.26 -5.26 -33.72
CA VAL A 195 -3.12 -5.13 -32.78
C VAL A 195 -3.27 -3.91 -31.88
N ILE A 196 -3.59 -2.75 -32.46
CA ILE A 196 -3.59 -1.47 -31.73
C ILE A 196 -4.77 -1.38 -30.75
N VAL A 197 -5.97 -1.77 -31.16
CA VAL A 197 -7.18 -1.65 -30.30
C VAL A 197 -7.01 -2.44 -28.99
N PRO A 198 -6.68 -3.75 -28.98
CA PRO A 198 -6.49 -4.48 -27.73
C PRO A 198 -5.28 -3.99 -26.95
N THR A 199 -4.18 -3.58 -27.61
CA THR A 199 -2.98 -3.10 -26.93
C THR A 199 -3.23 -1.80 -26.18
N VAL A 200 -3.85 -0.81 -26.83
CA VAL A 200 -4.17 0.48 -26.19
C VAL A 200 -5.20 0.30 -25.09
N SER A 201 -6.22 -0.53 -25.32
CA SER A 201 -7.22 -0.85 -24.30
C SER A 201 -6.58 -1.54 -23.08
N LEU A 202 -5.72 -2.53 -23.33
CA LEU A 202 -5.00 -3.23 -22.27
C LEU A 202 -4.15 -2.26 -21.43
N LEU A 203 -3.33 -1.45 -22.09
CA LEU A 203 -2.46 -0.49 -21.41
C LEU A 203 -3.26 0.46 -20.53
N ASN A 204 -4.28 1.10 -21.05
CA ASN A 204 -5.05 2.11 -20.32
C ASN A 204 -5.85 1.49 -19.16
N ILE A 205 -6.55 0.37 -19.38
CA ILE A 205 -7.33 -0.30 -18.35
C ILE A 205 -6.40 -0.86 -17.26
N TYR A 206 -5.26 -1.44 -17.66
CA TYR A 206 -4.30 -2.00 -16.72
C TYR A 206 -3.65 -0.91 -15.87
N MET A 207 -3.26 0.23 -16.47
CA MET A 207 -2.65 1.35 -15.76
C MET A 207 -3.59 1.96 -14.72
N LEU A 208 -4.87 2.16 -15.05
CA LEU A 208 -5.86 2.65 -14.08
C LEU A 208 -5.99 1.67 -12.88
N ARG A 209 -6.03 0.37 -13.16
CA ARG A 209 -6.11 -0.64 -12.09
C ARG A 209 -4.84 -0.70 -11.25
N LEU A 210 -3.68 -0.61 -11.89
CA LEU A 210 -2.40 -0.59 -11.20
C LEU A 210 -2.29 0.61 -10.25
N ILE A 211 -2.67 1.80 -10.72
CA ILE A 211 -2.67 3.00 -9.88
C ILE A 211 -3.59 2.80 -8.67
N ARG A 212 -4.77 2.22 -8.86
CA ARG A 212 -5.70 1.92 -7.74
C ARG A 212 -5.16 0.87 -6.77
N ASP A 213 -4.46 -0.12 -7.28
CA ASP A 213 -3.93 -1.23 -6.49
C ASP A 213 -2.76 -0.76 -5.59
N ILE A 214 -1.89 0.12 -6.12
CA ILE A 214 -0.76 0.67 -5.36
C ILE A 214 -1.12 1.85 -4.45
N ASP A 215 -2.31 2.43 -4.60
CA ASP A 215 -2.78 3.58 -3.82
C ASP A 215 -3.17 3.20 -2.37
N ASP A 216 -3.66 1.97 -2.15
CA ASP A 216 -3.93 1.46 -0.80
C ASP A 216 -3.07 0.22 -0.50
N PRO A 217 -1.78 0.43 -0.17
CA PRO A 217 -0.82 -0.66 0.04
C PRO A 217 -1.07 -1.45 1.34
N PHE A 218 -2.03 -1.04 2.16
CA PHE A 218 -2.42 -1.70 3.41
C PHE A 218 -3.86 -2.26 3.37
N ASP A 219 -4.43 -2.50 2.17
CA ASP A 219 -5.79 -3.07 2.03
C ASP A 219 -5.78 -4.60 2.11
N TYR A 220 -5.51 -5.14 3.30
CA TYR A 220 -5.59 -6.58 3.54
C TYR A 220 -7.03 -7.05 3.75
N ALA A 221 -7.31 -8.29 3.36
CA ALA A 221 -8.51 -8.99 3.80
C ALA A 221 -8.42 -9.36 5.30
N PRO A 222 -9.55 -9.54 6.00
CA PRO A 222 -9.55 -9.87 7.44
C PRO A 222 -8.85 -11.18 7.80
N ASP A 223 -8.68 -12.10 6.84
CA ASP A 223 -7.91 -13.33 6.99
C ASP A 223 -6.39 -13.14 6.82
N GLY A 224 -5.96 -11.92 6.44
CA GLY A 224 -4.58 -11.56 6.19
C GLY A 224 -4.10 -11.83 4.76
N SER A 225 -4.99 -12.29 3.86
CA SER A 225 -4.65 -12.43 2.45
C SER A 225 -4.59 -11.06 1.76
N LYS A 226 -3.77 -10.97 0.74
CA LYS A 226 -3.68 -9.79 -0.12
C LYS A 226 -4.92 -9.72 -1.01
N ARG A 227 -5.56 -8.57 -1.11
CA ARG A 227 -6.72 -8.34 -1.99
C ARG A 227 -6.31 -8.06 -3.42
N GLY A 228 -5.21 -7.34 -3.59
CA GLY A 228 -4.62 -7.00 -4.87
C GLY A 228 -3.29 -7.71 -5.10
N GLY A 229 -2.35 -7.00 -5.68
CA GLY A 229 -0.98 -7.48 -5.93
C GLY A 229 0.07 -6.52 -5.37
N ALA A 230 -0.36 -5.39 -4.81
CA ALA A 230 0.51 -4.31 -4.35
C ALA A 230 0.51 -4.12 -2.82
N GLU A 231 -0.17 -4.98 -2.05
CA GLU A 231 -0.11 -4.88 -0.59
C GLU A 231 1.30 -5.19 -0.08
N VAL A 232 1.76 -4.32 0.82
CA VAL A 232 3.07 -4.41 1.46
C VAL A 232 3.16 -5.70 2.29
N ASP A 233 4.32 -6.32 2.33
CA ASP A 233 4.52 -7.53 3.11
C ASP A 233 4.71 -7.22 4.61
N LEU A 234 4.00 -7.94 5.46
CA LEU A 234 4.06 -7.78 6.92
C LEU A 234 5.09 -8.73 7.58
N PHE A 235 5.87 -9.47 6.78
CA PHE A 235 6.83 -10.44 7.31
C PHE A 235 7.82 -9.83 8.34
N PRO A 236 8.27 -8.55 8.27
CA PRO A 236 9.18 -8.03 9.29
C PRO A 236 8.54 -8.00 10.70
N ILE A 237 7.25 -7.65 10.76
CA ILE A 237 6.49 -7.66 12.02
C ILE A 237 6.27 -9.10 12.49
N ASP A 238 5.91 -10.01 11.59
CA ASP A 238 5.68 -11.42 11.92
C ASP A 238 6.95 -12.12 12.40
N GLU A 239 8.08 -11.87 11.79
CA GLU A 239 9.37 -12.41 12.20
C GLU A 239 9.80 -11.87 13.57
N TYR A 240 9.68 -10.56 13.80
CA TYR A 240 9.96 -9.97 15.11
C TYR A 240 9.07 -10.60 16.20
N ARG A 241 7.76 -10.66 15.94
CA ARG A 241 6.79 -11.30 16.83
C ARG A 241 7.16 -12.75 17.14
N ALA A 242 7.56 -13.53 16.16
CA ALA A 242 7.95 -14.93 16.34
C ALA A 242 9.25 -15.07 17.16
N ARG A 243 10.23 -14.16 16.96
CA ARG A 243 11.45 -14.11 17.78
C ARG A 243 11.12 -13.75 19.23
N LEU A 244 10.28 -12.75 19.43
CA LEU A 244 9.89 -12.27 20.75
C LEU A 244 9.08 -13.32 21.53
N ALA A 245 8.14 -14.00 20.91
CA ALA A 245 7.35 -15.07 21.52
C ALA A 245 8.23 -16.19 22.11
N ARG A 246 9.32 -16.56 21.41
CA ARG A 246 10.30 -17.54 21.90
C ARG A 246 11.11 -17.05 23.11
N ARG A 247 11.24 -15.75 23.32
CA ARG A 247 11.95 -15.15 24.46
C ARG A 247 11.05 -14.94 25.67
N VAL A 248 9.73 -14.95 25.49
CA VAL A 248 8.73 -14.82 26.56
C VAL A 248 8.35 -16.16 27.16
N GLY A 249 8.27 -17.21 26.36
CA GLY A 249 8.00 -18.59 26.81
C GLY A 249 9.21 -19.21 27.42
#